data_2060a172331b6f49252f74f13f038120
#
_entry.id   2060a172331b6f49252f74f13f038120
#
_cell.length_a   1.000
_cell.length_b   1.000
_cell.length_c   1.000
_cell.angle_alpha   90.00
_cell.angle_beta   90.00
_cell.angle_gamma   90.00
#
_symmetry.space_group_name_H-M   'P 1'
#
loop_
_entity.id
_entity.type
_entity.pdbx_description
1 polymer ?
#
loop_
_entity_poly.entity_id
_entity_poly.type
_entity_poly.pdbx_seq_one_letter_code
_entity_poly.pdbx_strand_id
1 'polypeptide(L)'
;MKKMILLSVFALGALTINAQTAVVESGGFWDNWSIGIQGGGTMKMSGTGFFKSARPAFGLTIGKQWTPILGIDVQGMGYVNTTNSSTMVDASDVSLIGRVNLINLFAGYEGMPRPFEIETVTGLGWLHHYMNGVGDTDDLSARVGLNFNFNLGEDAAWTIGLKPAVVFNLPGDYPSKKMALIRKHANMEIVLGLTYRFADGG
;
A
#
# COMPACT_ATOMS: atom_id res chain seq x y z
N MET A 1 14.73 -15.93 -11.86
CA MET A 1 13.80 -15.22 -12.75
C MET A 1 12.79 -14.33 -12.00
N LYS A 2 12.14 -14.77 -10.89
CA LYS A 2 11.12 -13.96 -10.17
C LYS A 2 11.67 -12.70 -9.47
N LYS A 3 12.96 -12.67 -9.09
CA LYS A 3 13.61 -11.49 -8.48
C LYS A 3 13.89 -10.36 -9.47
N MET A 4 13.99 -10.66 -10.77
CA MET A 4 14.25 -9.68 -11.81
C MET A 4 13.00 -8.88 -12.19
N ILE A 5 11.81 -9.46 -12.03
CA ILE A 5 10.54 -8.79 -12.39
C ILE A 5 10.23 -7.65 -11.40
N LEU A 6 10.49 -7.84 -10.11
CA LEU A 6 10.27 -6.80 -9.10
C LEU A 6 11.24 -5.62 -9.28
N LEU A 7 12.50 -5.94 -9.62
CA LEU A 7 13.53 -4.92 -9.89
C LEU A 7 13.24 -4.17 -11.20
N SER A 8 12.67 -4.85 -12.20
CA SER A 8 12.35 -4.22 -13.50
C SER A 8 11.16 -3.26 -13.42
N VAL A 9 10.17 -3.51 -12.56
CA VAL A 9 9.07 -2.56 -12.34
C VAL A 9 9.58 -1.29 -11.65
N PHE A 10 10.49 -1.42 -10.68
CA PHE A 10 11.16 -0.26 -10.06
C PHE A 10 12.07 0.49 -11.03
N ALA A 11 12.81 -0.23 -11.87
CA ALA A 11 13.72 0.36 -12.84
C ALA A 11 12.99 1.06 -14.01
N LEU A 12 11.85 0.52 -14.45
CA LEU A 12 11.00 1.20 -15.45
C LEU A 12 10.38 2.49 -14.90
N GLY A 13 9.97 2.51 -13.63
CA GLY A 13 9.51 3.74 -12.96
C GLY A 13 10.62 4.80 -12.88
N ALA A 14 11.87 4.40 -12.65
CA ALA A 14 13.00 5.31 -12.55
C ALA A 14 13.44 5.91 -13.92
N LEU A 15 13.24 5.19 -15.01
CA LEU A 15 13.61 5.65 -16.36
C LEU A 15 12.66 6.72 -16.92
N THR A 16 11.41 6.77 -16.43
CA THR A 16 10.42 7.76 -16.88
C THR A 16 10.52 9.10 -16.15
N ILE A 17 11.27 9.18 -15.05
CA ILE A 17 11.44 10.41 -14.25
C ILE A 17 12.04 11.56 -15.08
N ASN A 18 12.89 11.26 -16.04
CA ASN A 18 13.57 12.29 -16.85
C ASN A 18 12.71 12.91 -17.97
N ALA A 19 11.58 12.27 -18.34
CA ALA A 19 10.76 12.74 -19.45
C ALA A 19 9.59 13.65 -19.03
N GLN A 20 9.28 13.76 -17.75
CA GLN A 20 8.06 14.44 -17.27
C GLN A 20 8.30 15.47 -16.15
N THR A 21 9.52 15.87 -15.89
CA THR A 21 9.87 16.87 -14.87
C THR A 21 9.29 18.27 -15.16
N ALA A 22 8.67 18.48 -16.31
CA ALA A 22 8.16 19.78 -16.74
C ALA A 22 6.68 20.06 -16.33
N VAL A 23 5.99 19.13 -15.69
CA VAL A 23 4.52 19.22 -15.50
C VAL A 23 4.08 19.25 -14.05
N VAL A 24 4.97 19.12 -13.10
CA VAL A 24 4.68 19.35 -11.67
C VAL A 24 5.00 20.80 -11.38
N GLU A 25 4.00 21.68 -11.43
CA GLU A 25 4.19 23.12 -11.24
C GLU A 25 4.64 23.53 -9.83
N SER A 26 4.64 22.64 -8.85
CA SER A 26 5.13 22.91 -7.51
C SER A 26 6.02 21.76 -7.03
N GLY A 27 7.32 21.97 -7.06
CA GLY A 27 8.33 21.03 -6.58
C GLY A 27 8.72 21.21 -5.12
N GLY A 28 7.92 21.90 -4.31
CA GLY A 28 8.18 22.15 -2.91
C GLY A 28 8.10 20.87 -2.05
N PHE A 29 8.91 20.81 -0.99
CA PHE A 29 8.85 19.68 -0.05
C PHE A 29 7.47 19.50 0.57
N TRP A 30 6.73 20.59 0.79
CA TRP A 30 5.43 20.58 1.44
C TRP A 30 4.24 20.33 0.53
N ASP A 31 4.46 20.35 -0.80
CA ASP A 31 3.41 20.17 -1.78
C ASP A 31 3.02 18.71 -1.95
N ASN A 32 1.78 18.47 -2.41
CA ASN A 32 1.27 17.15 -2.76
C ASN A 32 1.29 16.09 -1.66
N TRP A 33 1.23 16.51 -0.41
CA TRP A 33 0.99 15.60 0.70
C TRP A 33 -0.46 15.18 0.78
N SER A 34 -0.70 14.00 1.30
CA SER A 34 -2.04 13.47 1.52
C SER A 34 -2.11 12.70 2.82
N ILE A 35 -3.31 12.67 3.40
CA ILE A 35 -3.64 11.82 4.53
C ILE A 35 -4.87 11.00 4.19
N GLY A 36 -4.89 9.74 4.58
CA GLY A 36 -6.01 8.86 4.30
C GLY A 36 -6.33 7.95 5.47
N ILE A 37 -7.59 7.58 5.56
CA ILE A 37 -8.09 6.50 6.40
C ILE A 37 -8.56 5.37 5.52
N GLN A 38 -8.45 4.15 6.01
CA GLN A 38 -8.92 2.99 5.25
C GLN A 38 -9.46 1.90 6.16
N GLY A 39 -10.40 1.13 5.63
CA GLY A 39 -11.01 0.02 6.33
C GLY A 39 -11.49 -1.06 5.37
N GLY A 40 -11.50 -2.30 5.85
CA GLY A 40 -11.90 -3.44 5.04
C GLY A 40 -11.60 -4.75 5.72
N GLY A 41 -11.05 -5.70 4.97
CA GLY A 41 -10.73 -7.02 5.50
C GLY A 41 -9.49 -7.63 4.90
N THR A 42 -8.90 -8.52 5.67
CA THR A 42 -7.82 -9.40 5.25
C THR A 42 -8.24 -10.85 5.35
N MET A 43 -7.76 -11.68 4.44
CA MET A 43 -8.13 -13.09 4.30
C MET A 43 -6.89 -13.92 3.97
N LYS A 44 -6.73 -15.09 4.60
CA LYS A 44 -5.62 -16.00 4.28
C LYS A 44 -5.80 -16.59 2.88
N MET A 45 -4.74 -16.60 2.08
CA MET A 45 -4.77 -17.19 0.73
C MET A 45 -4.61 -18.71 0.71
N SER A 46 -4.30 -19.32 1.85
CA SER A 46 -4.12 -20.78 1.96
C SER A 46 -4.74 -21.32 3.24
N GLY A 47 -5.23 -22.55 3.21
CA GLY A 47 -5.81 -23.25 4.36
C GLY A 47 -7.34 -23.33 4.33
N THR A 48 -7.98 -22.97 5.42
CA THR A 48 -9.45 -22.95 5.57
C THR A 48 -10.12 -22.00 4.60
N GLY A 49 -11.37 -22.26 4.21
CA GLY A 49 -12.12 -21.51 3.21
C GLY A 49 -11.92 -20.01 3.28
N PHE A 50 -11.67 -19.41 2.15
CA PHE A 50 -11.26 -18.02 1.95
C PHE A 50 -12.03 -17.02 2.83
N PHE A 51 -13.37 -17.07 2.79
CA PHE A 51 -14.21 -16.17 3.59
C PHE A 51 -14.25 -16.50 5.09
N LYS A 52 -13.95 -17.76 5.49
CA LYS A 52 -13.92 -18.13 6.91
C LYS A 52 -12.72 -17.55 7.66
N SER A 53 -11.70 -17.14 6.94
CA SER A 53 -10.51 -16.50 7.51
C SER A 53 -10.56 -14.97 7.43
N ALA A 54 -11.69 -14.40 7.00
CA ALA A 54 -11.84 -12.96 6.88
C ALA A 54 -11.76 -12.28 8.25
N ARG A 55 -10.95 -11.23 8.35
CA ARG A 55 -10.78 -10.40 9.54
C ARG A 55 -10.87 -8.95 9.17
N PRO A 56 -11.50 -8.12 10.02
CA PRO A 56 -11.49 -6.69 9.80
C PRO A 56 -10.05 -6.13 9.83
N ALA A 57 -9.80 -5.16 8.97
CA ALA A 57 -8.57 -4.40 8.92
C ALA A 57 -8.89 -2.92 8.80
N PHE A 58 -8.12 -2.08 9.48
CA PHE A 58 -8.24 -0.64 9.40
C PHE A 58 -6.85 -0.02 9.36
N GLY A 59 -6.74 1.19 8.84
CA GLY A 59 -5.43 1.82 8.73
C GLY A 59 -5.47 3.30 8.42
N LEU A 60 -4.28 3.87 8.52
CA LEU A 60 -3.97 5.26 8.20
C LEU A 60 -2.87 5.29 7.15
N THR A 61 -2.89 6.29 6.30
CA THR A 61 -1.86 6.50 5.27
C THR A 61 -1.47 7.95 5.24
N ILE A 62 -0.18 8.22 5.20
CA ILE A 62 0.38 9.53 4.88
C ILE A 62 1.17 9.34 3.59
N GLY A 63 0.82 10.11 2.58
CA GLY A 63 1.40 9.98 1.24
C GLY A 63 1.98 11.27 0.73
N LYS A 64 2.93 11.14 -0.18
CA LYS A 64 3.46 12.25 -0.99
C LYS A 64 3.51 11.83 -2.45
N GLN A 65 2.94 12.66 -3.29
CA GLN A 65 3.09 12.53 -4.74
C GLN A 65 4.29 13.36 -5.19
N TRP A 66 5.30 12.71 -5.79
CA TRP A 66 6.51 13.38 -6.25
C TRP A 66 6.43 13.78 -7.71
N THR A 67 5.77 12.98 -8.50
CA THR A 67 5.49 13.25 -9.91
C THR A 67 4.07 12.81 -10.22
N PRO A 68 3.46 13.20 -11.34
CA PRO A 68 2.16 12.68 -11.74
C PRO A 68 2.08 11.14 -11.83
N ILE A 69 3.22 10.47 -11.91
CA ILE A 69 3.31 9.02 -12.05
C ILE A 69 3.71 8.35 -10.73
N LEU A 70 4.61 8.96 -9.95
CA LEU A 70 5.25 8.33 -8.79
C LEU A 70 4.81 8.98 -7.48
N GLY A 71 4.44 8.15 -6.53
CA GLY A 71 4.16 8.55 -5.16
C GLY A 71 4.75 7.56 -4.15
N ILE A 72 4.88 8.02 -2.91
CA ILE A 72 5.33 7.21 -1.78
C ILE A 72 4.36 7.43 -0.63
N ASP A 73 4.01 6.34 0.06
CA ASP A 73 3.17 6.37 1.25
C ASP A 73 3.85 5.68 2.43
N VAL A 74 3.61 6.20 3.61
CA VAL A 74 3.77 5.47 4.86
C VAL A 74 2.38 5.04 5.31
N GLN A 75 2.18 3.74 5.48
CA GLN A 75 0.90 3.15 5.83
C GLN A 75 1.01 2.38 7.14
N GLY A 76 0.10 2.65 8.07
CA GLY A 76 -0.11 1.87 9.29
C GLY A 76 -1.41 1.09 9.18
N MET A 77 -1.37 -0.23 9.43
CA MET A 77 -2.54 -1.12 9.43
C MET A 77 -2.69 -1.81 10.76
N GLY A 78 -3.92 -1.96 11.21
CA GLY A 78 -4.31 -2.78 12.36
C GLY A 78 -5.24 -3.90 11.91
N TYR A 79 -4.98 -5.12 12.38
CA TYR A 79 -5.76 -6.32 12.08
C TYR A 79 -6.50 -6.79 13.33
N VAL A 80 -7.82 -6.86 13.22
CA VAL A 80 -8.68 -7.22 14.35
C VAL A 80 -8.84 -8.73 14.40
N ASN A 81 -8.59 -9.32 15.56
CA ASN A 81 -8.90 -10.72 15.79
C ASN A 81 -10.22 -10.89 16.57
N THR A 82 -10.96 -11.85 16.15
CA THR A 82 -12.22 -12.17 16.79
C THR A 82 -12.13 -13.40 17.70
N THR A 83 -10.99 -14.10 17.78
CA THR A 83 -11.01 -15.46 18.33
C THR A 83 -9.94 -15.85 19.35
N ASN A 84 -8.76 -15.25 19.36
CA ASN A 84 -7.62 -15.82 20.12
C ASN A 84 -6.84 -14.84 21.00
N SER A 85 -7.03 -13.54 20.87
CA SER A 85 -6.35 -12.60 21.73
C SER A 85 -7.35 -11.88 22.66
N SER A 86 -6.90 -11.50 23.84
CA SER A 86 -7.66 -10.61 24.72
C SER A 86 -7.56 -9.14 24.30
N THR A 87 -6.76 -8.85 23.25
CA THR A 87 -6.61 -7.51 22.67
C THR A 87 -7.46 -7.38 21.41
N MET A 88 -7.99 -6.18 21.17
CA MET A 88 -8.80 -5.88 19.98
C MET A 88 -7.99 -5.95 18.68
N VAL A 89 -6.69 -5.71 18.73
CA VAL A 89 -5.76 -5.77 17.60
C VAL A 89 -4.77 -6.90 17.84
N ASP A 90 -4.70 -7.84 16.92
CA ASP A 90 -3.77 -8.97 16.99
C ASP A 90 -2.44 -8.71 16.31
N ALA A 91 -2.45 -7.89 15.28
CA ALA A 91 -1.24 -7.55 14.55
C ALA A 91 -1.35 -6.11 14.05
N SER A 92 -0.20 -5.46 13.94
CA SER A 92 -0.04 -4.17 13.29
C SER A 92 1.06 -4.25 12.25
N ASP A 93 0.88 -3.56 11.14
CA ASP A 93 1.86 -3.45 10.04
C ASP A 93 2.16 -1.98 9.78
N VAL A 94 3.42 -1.63 9.72
CA VAL A 94 3.87 -0.30 9.28
C VAL A 94 4.72 -0.48 8.03
N SER A 95 4.21 0.02 6.91
CA SER A 95 4.79 -0.21 5.58
C SER A 95 5.17 1.08 4.88
N LEU A 96 6.30 1.05 4.18
CA LEU A 96 6.66 2.03 3.16
C LEU A 96 6.22 1.50 1.80
N ILE A 97 5.40 2.26 1.09
CA ILE A 97 4.74 1.85 -0.15
C ILE A 97 5.11 2.82 -1.26
N GLY A 98 5.62 2.29 -2.37
CA GLY A 98 5.75 3.00 -3.63
C GLY A 98 4.48 2.83 -4.47
N ARG A 99 4.01 3.92 -5.08
CA ARG A 99 2.87 3.95 -6.00
C ARG A 99 3.30 4.37 -7.38
N VAL A 100 2.75 3.72 -8.41
CA VAL A 100 2.93 4.09 -9.81
C VAL A 100 1.57 4.23 -10.47
N ASN A 101 1.21 5.43 -10.90
CA ASN A 101 -0.02 5.68 -11.63
C ASN A 101 0.10 5.15 -13.07
N LEU A 102 -0.62 4.05 -13.35
CA LEU A 102 -0.54 3.37 -14.63
C LEU A 102 -1.18 4.17 -15.75
N ILE A 103 -2.27 4.90 -15.46
CA ILE A 103 -2.95 5.70 -16.49
C ILE A 103 -2.05 6.84 -16.93
N ASN A 104 -1.45 7.56 -15.98
CA ASN A 104 -0.52 8.65 -16.31
C ASN A 104 0.77 8.15 -16.97
N LEU A 105 1.21 6.93 -16.61
CA LEU A 105 2.39 6.28 -17.21
C LEU A 105 2.17 5.96 -18.70
N PHE A 106 1.00 5.43 -19.06
CA PHE A 106 0.73 4.95 -20.42
C PHE A 106 0.00 5.96 -21.31
N ALA A 107 -0.90 6.77 -20.74
CA ALA A 107 -1.70 7.75 -21.46
C ALA A 107 -1.17 9.19 -21.36
N GLY A 108 -0.13 9.42 -20.55
CA GLY A 108 0.38 10.75 -20.25
C GLY A 108 -0.47 11.48 -19.20
N TYR A 109 0.10 12.54 -18.63
CA TYR A 109 -0.59 13.40 -17.66
C TYR A 109 -1.19 14.62 -18.38
N GLU A 110 -2.44 14.95 -18.08
CA GLU A 110 -3.21 16.04 -18.74
C GLU A 110 -3.18 17.38 -17.98
N GLY A 111 -2.29 17.50 -16.98
CA GLY A 111 -2.21 18.71 -16.15
C GLY A 111 -3.14 18.69 -14.93
N MET A 112 -4.11 17.78 -14.89
CA MET A 112 -5.05 17.60 -13.77
C MET A 112 -5.21 16.12 -13.46
N PRO A 113 -5.48 15.74 -12.19
CA PRO A 113 -5.84 14.37 -11.84
C PRO A 113 -7.12 13.95 -12.56
N ARG A 114 -7.11 12.76 -13.13
CA ARG A 114 -8.29 12.21 -13.79
C ARG A 114 -9.35 11.81 -12.78
N PRO A 115 -10.65 11.81 -13.13
CA PRO A 115 -11.72 11.34 -12.25
C PRO A 115 -11.53 9.89 -11.79
N PHE A 116 -10.88 9.07 -12.63
CA PHE A 116 -10.52 7.69 -12.31
C PHE A 116 -9.07 7.43 -12.64
N GLU A 117 -8.36 6.83 -11.70
CA GLU A 117 -6.95 6.47 -11.84
C GLU A 117 -6.69 5.06 -11.31
N ILE A 118 -5.76 4.36 -11.92
CA ILE A 118 -5.28 3.05 -11.48
C ILE A 118 -3.81 3.18 -11.13
N GLU A 119 -3.47 2.79 -9.91
CA GLU A 119 -2.09 2.73 -9.45
C GLU A 119 -1.69 1.29 -9.13
N THR A 120 -0.48 0.92 -9.47
CA THR A 120 0.15 -0.25 -8.85
C THR A 120 0.88 0.17 -7.60
N VAL A 121 0.85 -0.68 -6.59
CA VAL A 121 1.51 -0.45 -5.31
C VAL A 121 2.43 -1.60 -4.97
N THR A 122 3.59 -1.26 -4.43
CA THR A 122 4.53 -2.24 -3.87
C THR A 122 5.16 -1.65 -2.63
N GLY A 123 5.36 -2.46 -1.60
CA GLY A 123 5.89 -1.97 -0.34
C GLY A 123 6.55 -3.06 0.50
N LEU A 124 7.33 -2.59 1.46
CA LEU A 124 7.92 -3.39 2.52
C LEU A 124 7.50 -2.80 3.85
N GLY A 125 7.25 -3.65 4.82
CA GLY A 125 6.79 -3.25 6.13
C GLY A 125 7.34 -4.09 7.26
N TRP A 126 7.08 -3.61 8.46
CA TRP A 126 7.29 -4.29 9.71
C TRP A 126 5.93 -4.71 10.27
N LEU A 127 5.76 -6.02 10.43
CA LEU A 127 4.55 -6.66 10.91
C LEU A 127 4.80 -7.18 12.32
N HIS A 128 4.10 -6.62 13.29
CA HIS A 128 4.16 -7.01 14.69
C HIS A 128 2.91 -7.82 15.06
N HIS A 129 3.12 -8.99 15.62
CA HIS A 129 2.06 -9.86 16.12
C HIS A 129 1.99 -9.81 17.65
N TYR A 130 0.84 -9.42 18.18
CA TYR A 130 0.55 -9.42 19.61
C TYR A 130 0.08 -10.80 20.03
N MET A 131 0.94 -11.57 20.68
CA MET A 131 0.63 -12.93 21.10
C MET A 131 0.51 -13.00 22.63
N ASN A 132 -0.70 -12.90 23.13
CA ASN A 132 -0.98 -12.93 24.56
C ASN A 132 -0.47 -14.22 25.24
N GLY A 133 0.57 -14.08 26.06
CA GLY A 133 1.10 -15.13 26.90
C GLY A 133 2.13 -16.07 26.26
N VAL A 134 2.45 -15.92 24.98
CA VAL A 134 3.46 -16.76 24.27
C VAL A 134 4.66 -15.95 23.80
N GLY A 135 4.60 -14.63 23.95
CA GLY A 135 5.59 -13.67 23.44
C GLY A 135 5.17 -13.08 22.08
N ASP A 136 5.49 -11.81 21.90
CA ASP A 136 5.23 -11.11 20.66
C ASP A 136 6.27 -11.51 19.62
N THR A 137 5.90 -11.45 18.34
CA THR A 137 6.78 -11.78 17.23
C THR A 137 6.78 -10.69 16.18
N ASP A 138 7.94 -10.45 15.59
CA ASP A 138 8.17 -9.49 14.53
C ASP A 138 8.52 -10.19 13.23
N ASP A 139 7.84 -9.78 12.16
CA ASP A 139 8.09 -10.27 10.82
C ASP A 139 8.30 -9.08 9.87
N LEU A 140 8.98 -9.32 8.76
CA LEU A 140 8.92 -8.41 7.64
C LEU A 140 7.67 -8.72 6.81
N SER A 141 7.00 -7.68 6.33
CA SER A 141 5.92 -7.80 5.34
C SER A 141 6.37 -7.30 3.97
N ALA A 142 5.82 -7.89 2.92
CA ALA A 142 5.93 -7.37 1.57
C ALA A 142 4.54 -7.29 0.96
N ARG A 143 4.21 -6.15 0.34
CA ARG A 143 2.90 -5.85 -0.20
C ARG A 143 2.99 -5.61 -1.70
N VAL A 144 2.06 -6.17 -2.47
CA VAL A 144 1.86 -5.88 -3.88
C VAL A 144 0.36 -5.78 -4.14
N GLY A 145 -0.08 -4.73 -4.83
CA GLY A 145 -1.50 -4.52 -5.07
C GLY A 145 -1.79 -3.49 -6.14
N LEU A 146 -3.06 -3.15 -6.21
CA LEU A 146 -3.60 -2.10 -7.07
C LEU A 146 -4.45 -1.14 -6.23
N ASN A 147 -4.46 0.12 -6.62
CA ASN A 147 -5.43 1.10 -6.14
C ASN A 147 -6.30 1.53 -7.31
N PHE A 148 -7.60 1.41 -7.16
CA PHE A 148 -8.60 1.97 -8.06
C PHE A 148 -9.14 3.23 -7.41
N ASN A 149 -8.67 4.37 -7.85
CA ASN A 149 -8.90 5.67 -7.24
C ASN A 149 -9.98 6.44 -8.01
N PHE A 150 -10.98 6.94 -7.30
CA PHE A 150 -12.01 7.84 -7.78
C PHE A 150 -11.79 9.20 -7.15
N ASN A 151 -11.31 10.15 -7.95
CA ASN A 151 -11.03 11.51 -7.53
C ASN A 151 -12.33 12.34 -7.57
N LEU A 152 -12.60 13.06 -6.49
CA LEU A 152 -13.83 13.80 -6.28
C LEU A 152 -13.55 15.32 -6.26
N GLY A 153 -14.43 16.07 -6.89
CA GLY A 153 -14.33 17.52 -7.00
C GLY A 153 -13.40 17.95 -8.16
N GLU A 154 -13.48 19.21 -8.51
CA GLU A 154 -12.68 19.79 -9.60
C GLU A 154 -11.18 19.79 -9.25
N ASP A 155 -10.86 20.02 -7.99
CA ASP A 155 -9.47 20.05 -7.49
C ASP A 155 -8.92 18.66 -7.13
N ALA A 156 -9.72 17.59 -7.28
CA ALA A 156 -9.38 16.23 -6.87
C ALA A 156 -8.79 16.13 -5.44
N ALA A 157 -9.26 17.01 -4.54
CA ALA A 157 -8.79 17.06 -3.16
C ALA A 157 -9.16 15.81 -2.37
N TRP A 158 -10.28 15.17 -2.74
CA TRP A 158 -10.74 13.94 -2.10
C TRP A 158 -10.66 12.77 -3.07
N THR A 159 -10.19 11.64 -2.58
CA THR A 159 -10.12 10.39 -3.36
C THR A 159 -10.76 9.25 -2.57
N ILE A 160 -11.69 8.54 -3.20
CA ILE A 160 -12.18 7.24 -2.71
C ILE A 160 -11.44 6.15 -3.46
N GLY A 161 -10.79 5.24 -2.76
CA GLY A 161 -9.99 4.17 -3.34
C GLY A 161 -10.45 2.78 -2.92
N LEU A 162 -10.60 1.87 -3.89
CA LEU A 162 -10.66 0.43 -3.64
C LEU A 162 -9.26 -0.13 -3.81
N LYS A 163 -8.71 -0.76 -2.77
CA LYS A 163 -7.30 -1.14 -2.70
C LYS A 163 -7.14 -2.64 -2.42
N PRO A 164 -7.27 -3.51 -3.43
CA PRO A 164 -6.89 -4.92 -3.30
C PRO A 164 -5.37 -5.08 -3.28
N ALA A 165 -4.86 -5.89 -2.34
CA ALA A 165 -3.44 -6.19 -2.23
C ALA A 165 -3.20 -7.62 -1.74
N VAL A 166 -2.03 -8.15 -2.05
CA VAL A 166 -1.50 -9.36 -1.45
C VAL A 166 -0.36 -8.97 -0.53
N VAL A 167 -0.48 -9.35 0.72
CA VAL A 167 0.51 -9.13 1.76
C VAL A 167 1.17 -10.45 2.11
N PHE A 168 2.48 -10.52 1.95
CA PHE A 168 3.31 -11.67 2.29
C PHE A 168 3.99 -11.44 3.61
N ASN A 169 3.81 -12.36 4.54
CA ASN A 169 4.62 -12.40 5.76
C ASN A 169 5.93 -13.11 5.44
N LEU A 170 7.02 -12.46 5.74
CA LEU A 170 8.37 -12.97 5.59
C LEU A 170 8.89 -13.32 6.99
N PRO A 171 8.79 -14.60 7.44
CA PRO A 171 9.14 -14.96 8.80
C PRO A 171 10.57 -14.57 9.16
N GLY A 172 10.73 -13.93 10.31
CA GLY A 172 11.97 -13.33 10.80
C GLY A 172 13.04 -14.27 11.35
N ASP A 173 12.91 -15.58 11.18
CA ASP A 173 13.94 -16.56 11.61
C ASP A 173 15.24 -16.41 10.78
N TYR A 174 15.93 -15.29 10.96
CA TYR A 174 17.24 -15.02 10.38
C TYR A 174 18.36 -15.53 11.30
N PRO A 175 19.42 -16.09 10.74
CA PRO A 175 19.96 -16.04 9.37
C PRO A 175 19.81 -17.31 8.54
N SER A 176 19.08 -18.31 8.97
CA SER A 176 19.13 -19.66 8.38
C SER A 176 18.10 -19.97 7.30
N LYS A 177 17.06 -19.16 7.10
CA LYS A 177 16.04 -19.42 6.09
C LYS A 177 16.11 -18.39 4.95
N LYS A 178 16.12 -18.87 3.72
CA LYS A 178 16.07 -18.01 2.53
C LYS A 178 14.75 -17.25 2.52
N MET A 179 14.80 -15.93 2.43
CA MET A 179 13.62 -15.10 2.14
C MET A 179 12.90 -15.63 0.90
N ALA A 180 11.67 -16.06 1.05
CA ALA A 180 10.85 -16.52 -0.06
C ALA A 180 9.44 -15.97 0.10
N LEU A 181 8.91 -15.41 -0.97
CA LEU A 181 7.49 -15.07 -1.08
C LEU A 181 6.71 -16.37 -1.21
N ILE A 182 6.23 -16.91 -0.10
CA ILE A 182 5.55 -18.19 -0.06
C ILE A 182 4.05 -17.92 0.07
N ARG A 183 3.26 -18.45 -0.87
CA ARG A 183 1.79 -18.33 -0.85
C ARG A 183 1.16 -18.80 0.48
N LYS A 184 1.78 -19.74 1.17
CA LYS A 184 1.31 -20.27 2.46
C LYS A 184 1.26 -19.21 3.56
N HIS A 185 2.06 -18.13 3.44
CA HIS A 185 2.13 -17.01 4.36
C HIS A 185 1.62 -15.71 3.73
N ALA A 186 0.76 -15.83 2.71
CA ALA A 186 0.17 -14.68 2.06
C ALA A 186 -1.27 -14.47 2.50
N ASN A 187 -1.61 -13.20 2.68
CA ASN A 187 -2.97 -12.74 2.94
C ASN A 187 -3.44 -11.87 1.76
N MET A 188 -4.67 -12.03 1.36
CA MET A 188 -5.33 -11.07 0.49
C MET A 188 -5.98 -10.01 1.34
N GLU A 189 -5.75 -8.77 1.01
CA GLU A 189 -6.33 -7.61 1.68
C GLU A 189 -7.19 -6.84 0.68
N ILE A 190 -8.39 -6.45 1.09
CA ILE A 190 -9.29 -5.59 0.31
C ILE A 190 -9.77 -4.51 1.24
N VAL A 191 -9.38 -3.27 0.98
CA VAL A 191 -9.78 -2.13 1.78
C VAL A 191 -10.36 -1.01 0.91
N LEU A 192 -11.29 -0.26 1.48
CA LEU A 192 -11.77 1.01 0.97
C LEU A 192 -11.04 2.12 1.72
N GLY A 193 -10.54 3.10 1.00
CA GLY A 193 -9.84 4.26 1.54
C GLY A 193 -10.54 5.56 1.18
N LEU A 194 -10.49 6.52 2.10
CA LEU A 194 -10.80 7.91 1.86
C LEU A 194 -9.52 8.70 2.10
N THR A 195 -9.05 9.42 1.10
CA THR A 195 -7.80 10.18 1.13
C THR A 195 -8.10 11.65 0.84
N TYR A 196 -7.51 12.53 1.62
CA TYR A 196 -7.50 13.98 1.39
C TYR A 196 -6.10 14.42 0.97
N ARG A 197 -6.01 15.14 -0.14
CA ARG A 197 -4.79 15.77 -0.62
C ARG A 197 -4.80 17.23 -0.19
N PHE A 198 -3.73 17.65 0.46
CA PHE A 198 -3.56 19.05 0.83
C PHE A 198 -3.32 19.88 -0.44
N ALA A 199 -3.96 21.04 -0.49
CA ALA A 199 -3.66 22.02 -1.52
C ALA A 199 -2.19 22.45 -1.41
N ASP A 200 -1.60 22.79 -2.54
CA ASP A 200 -0.25 23.34 -2.57
C ASP A 200 -0.22 24.56 -1.68
N GLY A 201 0.75 24.59 -0.76
CA GLY A 201 0.96 25.73 0.12
C GLY A 201 1.46 26.89 -0.73
N GLY A 202 0.54 27.73 -1.17
CA GLY A 202 0.86 29.01 -1.81
C GLY A 202 1.41 30.02 -0.82
#